data_d1b19b39a4db40c032d89b8ebf5b08aa
#
_entry.id   d1b19b39a4db40c032d89b8ebf5b08aa
#
_cell.length_a   1.000
_cell.length_b   1.000
_cell.length_c   1.000
_cell.angle_alpha   90.00
_cell.angle_beta   90.00
_cell.angle_gamma   90.00
#
_symmetry.space_group_name_H-M   'P 1'
#
loop_
_entity.id
_entity.type
_entity.pdbx_description
1 polymer ?
#
loop_
_entity_poly.entity_id
_entity_poly.type
_entity_poly.pdbx_seq_one_letter_code
_entity_poly.pdbx_strand_id
1 'polypeptide(L)'
;MQKDIEKWEQEFSEILDGFLEKVELKPGSLFIVGCSTSEVAGKHIGTAGTVEVAEMLYRQLDKFRERTGAELAFQCCEHLNRAVVISRNAAERRGLEEVSVIPARTAGGAMATYAFGKIDDAVVVESVKADAGIDIGDTLIGMHLKAVAVPVRVGRRAVGHANVVLAKTRPKLIGGPRAVYERTQENLSCT
;
A
#
# COMPACT_ATOMS: atom_id res chain seq x y z
N MET A 1 -18.79 17.24 6.03
CA MET A 1 -17.43 17.00 5.48
C MET A 1 -16.36 16.98 6.57
N GLN A 2 -16.12 18.03 7.36
CA GLN A 2 -15.08 17.99 8.43
C GLN A 2 -15.29 16.82 9.43
N LYS A 3 -16.50 16.64 9.93
CA LYS A 3 -16.86 15.54 10.85
C LYS A 3 -16.69 14.15 10.23
N ASP A 4 -16.91 14.03 8.91
CA ASP A 4 -16.74 12.76 8.21
C ASP A 4 -15.25 12.45 8.05
N ILE A 5 -14.42 13.44 7.74
CA ILE A 5 -12.96 13.31 7.65
C ILE A 5 -12.37 12.85 9.00
N GLU A 6 -12.77 13.46 10.11
CA GLU A 6 -12.31 13.06 11.46
C GLU A 6 -12.71 11.61 11.79
N LYS A 7 -13.93 11.22 11.45
CA LYS A 7 -14.42 9.85 11.60
C LYS A 7 -13.61 8.88 10.74
N TRP A 8 -13.40 9.19 9.47
CA TRP A 8 -12.65 8.33 8.55
C TRP A 8 -11.17 8.24 8.92
N GLU A 9 -10.60 9.31 9.47
CA GLU A 9 -9.24 9.30 10.00
C GLU A 9 -9.10 8.30 11.15
N GLN A 10 -10.06 8.28 12.08
CA GLN A 10 -10.08 7.31 13.17
C GLN A 10 -10.27 5.89 12.65
N GLU A 11 -11.22 5.68 11.73
CA GLU A 11 -11.48 4.38 11.11
C GLU A 11 -10.22 3.83 10.41
N PHE A 12 -9.48 4.70 9.73
CA PHE A 12 -8.27 4.33 9.03
C PHE A 12 -7.10 4.03 9.99
N SER A 13 -6.96 4.81 11.06
CA SER A 13 -5.99 4.51 12.12
C SER A 13 -6.22 3.14 12.74
N GLU A 14 -7.48 2.80 13.08
CA GLU A 14 -7.85 1.48 13.62
C GLU A 14 -7.47 0.33 12.67
N ILE A 15 -7.63 0.53 11.36
CA ILE A 15 -7.23 -0.45 10.33
C ILE A 15 -5.73 -0.66 10.32
N LEU A 16 -4.93 0.43 10.32
CA LEU A 16 -3.48 0.36 10.32
C LEU A 16 -2.92 -0.24 11.61
N ASP A 17 -3.48 0.12 12.75
CA ASP A 17 -3.12 -0.46 14.05
C ASP A 17 -3.42 -1.96 14.10
N GLY A 18 -4.62 -2.37 13.67
CA GLY A 18 -4.99 -3.78 13.57
C GLY A 18 -4.13 -4.58 12.57
N PHE A 19 -3.56 -3.92 11.54
CA PHE A 19 -2.58 -4.53 10.67
C PHE A 19 -1.27 -4.78 11.42
N LEU A 20 -0.76 -3.79 12.16
CA LEU A 20 0.51 -3.88 12.89
C LEU A 20 0.47 -4.88 14.06
N GLU A 21 -0.71 -5.15 14.62
CA GLU A 21 -0.89 -6.23 15.62
C GLU A 21 -0.61 -7.63 15.01
N LYS A 22 -0.73 -7.80 13.70
CA LYS A 22 -0.66 -9.08 12.99
C LYS A 22 0.52 -9.22 12.05
N VAL A 23 1.17 -8.12 11.75
CA VAL A 23 2.24 -8.07 10.75
C VAL A 23 3.37 -7.19 11.23
N GLU A 24 4.52 -7.77 11.42
CA GLU A 24 5.76 -7.05 11.62
C GLU A 24 6.38 -6.73 10.25
N LEU A 25 6.52 -5.44 9.95
CA LEU A 25 7.27 -4.96 8.78
C LEU A 25 8.71 -4.65 9.19
N LYS A 26 9.65 -5.15 8.42
CA LYS A 26 11.05 -4.77 8.60
C LYS A 26 11.28 -3.37 8.01
N PRO A 27 12.17 -2.55 8.60
CA PRO A 27 12.58 -1.31 7.97
C PRO A 27 13.02 -1.54 6.52
N GLY A 28 12.57 -0.68 5.61
CA GLY A 28 12.80 -0.82 4.18
C GLY A 28 11.87 -1.82 3.47
N SER A 29 10.94 -2.48 4.16
CA SER A 29 9.87 -3.23 3.49
C SER A 29 9.03 -2.30 2.63
N LEU A 30 8.64 -2.75 1.45
CA LEU A 30 7.78 -1.96 0.55
C LEU A 30 6.30 -2.25 0.82
N PHE A 31 5.54 -1.18 1.07
CA PHE A 31 4.10 -1.21 1.30
C PHE A 31 3.37 -0.52 0.17
N ILE A 32 2.60 -1.27 -0.64
CA ILE A 32 1.81 -0.73 -1.75
C ILE A 32 0.44 -0.24 -1.27
N VAL A 33 0.05 0.94 -1.71
CA VAL A 33 -1.23 1.57 -1.44
C VAL A 33 -1.99 1.74 -2.74
N GLY A 34 -3.12 1.07 -2.87
CA GLY A 34 -4.13 1.36 -3.88
C GLY A 34 -5.30 2.09 -3.22
N CYS A 35 -5.79 3.18 -3.80
CA CYS A 35 -6.84 3.95 -3.17
C CYS A 35 -7.75 4.66 -4.17
N SER A 36 -9.05 4.44 -4.01
CA SER A 36 -10.10 5.23 -4.63
C SER A 36 -10.69 6.21 -3.60
N THR A 37 -10.24 7.45 -3.61
CA THR A 37 -10.73 8.50 -2.70
C THR A 37 -12.20 8.83 -2.92
N SER A 38 -12.74 8.62 -4.12
CA SER A 38 -14.16 8.76 -4.42
C SER A 38 -15.01 7.67 -3.77
N GLU A 39 -14.50 6.44 -3.68
CA GLU A 39 -15.16 5.35 -2.95
C GLU A 39 -15.20 5.64 -1.44
N VAL A 40 -14.09 6.16 -0.85
CA VAL A 40 -14.08 6.57 0.57
C VAL A 40 -15.14 7.63 0.82
N ALA A 41 -15.22 8.63 -0.02
CA ALA A 41 -16.14 9.75 0.12
C ALA A 41 -17.60 9.42 -0.20
N GLY A 42 -17.87 8.32 -0.91
CA GLY A 42 -19.19 8.03 -1.49
C GLY A 42 -19.49 8.89 -2.72
N LYS A 43 -20.48 8.51 -3.52
CA LYS A 43 -20.78 9.08 -4.85
C LYS A 43 -21.20 10.57 -4.90
N HIS A 44 -21.21 11.26 -3.76
CA HIS A 44 -21.77 12.62 -3.65
C HIS A 44 -20.74 13.73 -3.38
N ILE A 45 -19.44 13.43 -3.40
CA ILE A 45 -18.42 14.44 -3.09
C ILE A 45 -17.77 14.93 -4.38
N GLY A 46 -17.79 16.27 -4.55
CA GLY A 46 -17.11 16.94 -5.64
C GLY A 46 -15.58 16.86 -5.52
N THR A 47 -14.93 17.39 -6.53
CA THR A 47 -13.47 17.33 -6.75
C THR A 47 -12.60 17.76 -5.56
N ALA A 48 -13.07 18.73 -4.74
CA ALA A 48 -12.35 19.19 -3.54
C ALA A 48 -12.33 18.13 -2.44
N GLY A 49 -13.43 17.45 -2.18
CA GLY A 49 -13.51 16.41 -1.15
C GLY A 49 -12.59 15.21 -1.37
N THR A 50 -12.26 14.89 -2.63
CA THR A 50 -11.32 13.79 -2.93
C THR A 50 -9.87 14.12 -2.58
N VAL A 51 -9.47 15.40 -2.62
CA VAL A 51 -8.14 15.86 -2.19
C VAL A 51 -8.02 15.83 -0.67
N GLU A 52 -9.04 16.28 0.05
CA GLU A 52 -9.08 16.22 1.53
C GLU A 52 -9.01 14.79 2.06
N VAL A 53 -9.68 13.84 1.37
CA VAL A 53 -9.57 12.41 1.68
C VAL A 53 -8.14 11.90 1.42
N ALA A 54 -7.53 12.25 0.28
CA ALA A 54 -6.16 11.85 -0.02
C ALA A 54 -5.17 12.38 1.02
N GLU A 55 -5.33 13.63 1.44
CA GLU A 55 -4.52 14.26 2.48
C GLU A 55 -4.64 13.55 3.83
N MET A 56 -5.87 13.26 4.25
CA MET A 56 -6.15 12.56 5.51
C MET A 56 -5.51 11.17 5.51
N LEU A 57 -5.72 10.39 4.45
CA LEU A 57 -5.14 9.05 4.31
C LEU A 57 -3.61 9.09 4.26
N TYR A 58 -3.03 10.03 3.49
CA TYR A 58 -1.58 10.18 3.39
C TYR A 58 -0.96 10.50 4.75
N ARG A 59 -1.55 11.40 5.52
CA ARG A 59 -1.08 11.74 6.87
C ARG A 59 -1.02 10.52 7.81
N GLN A 60 -2.02 9.64 7.75
CA GLN A 60 -2.02 8.40 8.54
C GLN A 60 -1.00 7.38 8.01
N LEU A 61 -0.84 7.28 6.70
CA LEU A 61 0.18 6.42 6.08
C LEU A 61 1.59 6.92 6.38
N ASP A 62 1.81 8.22 6.46
CA ASP A 62 3.11 8.78 6.83
C ASP A 62 3.48 8.46 8.29
N LYS A 63 2.53 8.58 9.23
CA LYS A 63 2.71 8.10 10.61
C LYS A 63 2.98 6.60 10.67
N PHE A 64 2.30 5.80 9.84
CA PHE A 64 2.56 4.37 9.72
C PHE A 64 3.99 4.10 9.22
N ARG A 65 4.44 4.83 8.19
CA ARG A 65 5.82 4.77 7.68
C ARG A 65 6.85 5.09 8.76
N GLU A 66 6.63 6.15 9.54
CA GLU A 66 7.54 6.53 10.64
C GLU A 66 7.63 5.45 11.73
N ARG A 67 6.51 4.84 12.07
CA ARG A 67 6.45 3.77 13.09
C ARG A 67 7.12 2.47 12.65
N THR A 68 7.07 2.15 11.37
CA THR A 68 7.50 0.85 10.84
C THR A 68 8.84 0.88 10.13
N GLY A 69 9.27 2.04 9.67
CA GLY A 69 10.39 2.18 8.73
C GLY A 69 10.10 1.61 7.33
N ALA A 70 8.83 1.30 7.02
CA ALA A 70 8.43 0.84 5.70
C ALA A 70 8.49 1.98 4.68
N GLU A 71 8.69 1.62 3.43
CA GLU A 71 8.65 2.54 2.29
C GLU A 71 7.29 2.44 1.61
N LEU A 72 6.67 3.59 1.38
CA LEU A 72 5.36 3.66 0.76
C LEU A 72 5.48 3.74 -0.77
N ALA A 73 4.57 3.06 -1.45
CA ALA A 73 4.40 3.13 -2.89
C ALA A 73 2.90 3.29 -3.18
N PHE A 74 2.55 4.18 -4.12
CA PHE A 74 1.16 4.53 -4.39
C PHE A 74 0.79 4.18 -5.83
N GLN A 75 -0.19 3.29 -5.98
CA GLN A 75 -0.67 2.85 -7.28
C GLN A 75 -1.51 3.94 -7.95
N CYS A 76 -1.21 4.22 -9.20
CA CYS A 76 -2.06 5.02 -10.08
C CYS A 76 -3.28 4.23 -10.58
N CYS A 77 -4.26 4.91 -11.16
CA CYS A 77 -5.41 4.27 -11.79
C CYS A 77 -5.04 3.60 -13.13
N GLU A 78 -6.01 2.91 -13.73
CA GLU A 78 -5.86 2.21 -15.02
C GLU A 78 -5.46 3.13 -16.19
N HIS A 79 -5.81 4.41 -16.12
CA HIS A 79 -5.41 5.39 -17.16
C HIS A 79 -3.89 5.59 -17.25
N LEU A 80 -3.16 5.26 -16.20
CA LEU A 80 -1.70 5.18 -16.18
C LEU A 80 -1.22 3.74 -16.03
N ASN A 81 -1.97 2.76 -16.54
CA ASN A 81 -1.64 1.34 -16.50
C ASN A 81 -1.27 0.81 -15.12
N ARG A 82 -1.83 1.40 -14.05
CA ARG A 82 -1.49 1.06 -12.66
C ARG A 82 -0.03 1.31 -12.29
N ALA A 83 0.68 2.21 -12.98
CA ALA A 83 2.02 2.65 -12.61
C ALA A 83 2.08 3.13 -11.15
N VAL A 84 3.25 3.17 -10.55
CA VAL A 84 3.41 3.34 -9.11
C VAL A 84 4.30 4.53 -8.79
N VAL A 85 3.80 5.43 -7.96
CA VAL A 85 4.56 6.54 -7.37
C VAL A 85 5.39 6.02 -6.19
N ILE A 86 6.68 6.33 -6.18
CA ILE A 86 7.63 5.90 -5.15
C ILE A 86 8.76 6.95 -5.03
N SER A 87 9.51 6.97 -3.93
CA SER A 87 10.72 7.81 -3.87
C SER A 87 11.81 7.26 -4.78
N ARG A 88 12.61 8.13 -5.41
CA ARG A 88 13.74 7.74 -6.27
C ARG A 88 14.69 6.80 -5.56
N ASN A 89 15.06 7.11 -4.33
CA ASN A 89 15.93 6.27 -3.51
C ASN A 89 15.41 4.84 -3.36
N ALA A 90 14.09 4.68 -3.13
CA ALA A 90 13.47 3.36 -3.04
C ALA A 90 13.41 2.63 -4.38
N ALA A 91 13.23 3.35 -5.49
CA ALA A 91 13.26 2.80 -6.84
C ALA A 91 14.66 2.32 -7.21
N GLU A 92 15.69 3.14 -7.00
CA GLU A 92 17.10 2.81 -7.30
C GLU A 92 17.58 1.58 -6.51
N ARG A 93 17.30 1.53 -5.19
CA ARG A 93 17.67 0.36 -4.37
C ARG A 93 17.02 -0.94 -4.82
N ARG A 94 15.92 -0.87 -5.56
CA ARG A 94 15.20 -2.03 -6.08
C ARG A 94 15.48 -2.30 -7.57
N GLY A 95 16.31 -1.48 -8.19
CA GLY A 95 16.61 -1.59 -9.61
C GLY A 95 15.38 -1.39 -10.50
N LEU A 96 14.46 -0.51 -10.08
CA LEU A 96 13.25 -0.19 -10.84
C LEU A 96 13.54 0.93 -11.84
N GLU A 97 13.05 0.75 -13.06
CA GLU A 97 13.16 1.74 -14.12
C GLU A 97 12.09 2.81 -13.98
N GLU A 98 12.50 4.08 -14.04
CA GLU A 98 11.62 5.23 -14.01
C GLU A 98 10.87 5.37 -15.35
N VAL A 99 9.58 5.63 -15.30
CA VAL A 99 8.74 5.95 -16.46
C VAL A 99 8.42 7.43 -16.50
N SER A 100 8.42 7.99 -17.71
CA SER A 100 8.23 9.43 -17.93
C SER A 100 6.75 9.82 -17.94
N VAL A 101 6.09 9.72 -16.76
CA VAL A 101 4.70 10.14 -16.58
C VAL A 101 4.54 10.87 -15.26
N ILE A 102 3.67 11.87 -15.23
CA ILE A 102 3.30 12.62 -14.02
C ILE A 102 1.83 12.31 -13.72
N PRO A 103 1.51 11.76 -12.56
CA PRO A 103 0.11 11.51 -12.20
C PRO A 103 -0.65 12.81 -12.02
N ALA A 104 -1.84 12.84 -12.60
CA ALA A 104 -2.81 13.91 -12.45
C ALA A 104 -4.12 13.36 -11.92
N ARG A 105 -4.98 14.22 -11.36
CA ARG A 105 -6.26 13.77 -10.78
C ARG A 105 -7.17 13.05 -11.79
N THR A 106 -7.09 13.45 -13.05
CA THR A 106 -7.84 12.86 -14.17
C THR A 106 -7.15 11.63 -14.78
N ALA A 107 -5.86 11.43 -14.48
CA ALA A 107 -5.07 10.29 -14.94
C ALA A 107 -4.02 9.95 -13.86
N GLY A 108 -4.29 8.93 -13.05
CA GLY A 108 -3.50 8.52 -11.89
C GLY A 108 -4.31 8.49 -10.60
N GLY A 109 -5.33 9.34 -10.47
CA GLY A 109 -6.19 9.44 -9.30
C GLY A 109 -5.65 10.37 -8.21
N ALA A 110 -6.53 10.82 -7.31
CA ALA A 110 -6.20 11.85 -6.32
C ALA A 110 -5.13 11.40 -5.32
N MET A 111 -5.15 10.13 -4.89
CA MET A 111 -4.18 9.62 -3.92
C MET A 111 -2.76 9.59 -4.49
N ALA A 112 -2.56 9.02 -5.68
CA ALA A 112 -1.25 8.96 -6.33
C ALA A 112 -0.73 10.36 -6.69
N THR A 113 -1.61 11.25 -7.16
CA THR A 113 -1.26 12.66 -7.44
C THR A 113 -0.83 13.39 -6.18
N TYR A 114 -1.55 13.21 -5.07
CA TYR A 114 -1.19 13.81 -3.79
C TYR A 114 0.16 13.28 -3.28
N ALA A 115 0.35 11.98 -3.31
CA ALA A 115 1.59 11.33 -2.89
C ALA A 115 2.79 11.80 -3.73
N PHE A 116 2.62 11.93 -5.05
CA PHE A 116 3.67 12.45 -5.94
C PHE A 116 4.13 13.86 -5.56
N GLY A 117 3.22 14.71 -5.10
CA GLY A 117 3.54 16.06 -4.62
C GLY A 117 4.08 16.13 -3.19
N LYS A 118 4.04 15.03 -2.41
CA LYS A 118 4.46 14.98 -0.99
C LYS A 118 5.72 14.18 -0.74
N ILE A 119 6.00 13.19 -1.56
CA ILE A 119 7.22 12.39 -1.48
C ILE A 119 8.37 13.21 -2.04
N ASP A 120 9.41 13.40 -1.23
CA ASP A 120 10.64 14.05 -1.69
C ASP A 120 11.27 13.21 -2.82
N ASP A 121 11.58 13.88 -3.94
CA ASP A 121 12.13 13.26 -5.14
C ASP A 121 11.29 12.06 -5.61
N ALA A 122 9.98 12.28 -5.75
CA ALA A 122 9.04 11.29 -6.25
C ALA A 122 9.31 10.94 -7.72
N VAL A 123 9.26 9.66 -8.02
CA VAL A 123 9.32 9.11 -9.38
C VAL A 123 8.14 8.18 -9.62
N VAL A 124 7.88 7.86 -10.87
CA VAL A 124 6.91 6.85 -11.25
C VAL A 124 7.64 5.67 -11.89
N VAL A 125 7.27 4.46 -11.47
CA VAL A 125 7.78 3.20 -12.03
C VAL A 125 6.61 2.39 -12.58
N GLU A 126 6.89 1.49 -13.53
CA GLU A 126 5.82 0.68 -14.15
C GLU A 126 5.16 -0.26 -13.15
N SER A 127 5.94 -0.92 -12.31
CA SER A 127 5.45 -1.89 -11.33
C SER A 127 6.43 -2.07 -10.18
N VAL A 128 5.95 -2.65 -9.08
CA VAL A 128 6.77 -3.00 -7.92
C VAL A 128 6.54 -4.45 -7.49
N LYS A 129 7.37 -4.93 -6.56
CA LYS A 129 7.18 -6.19 -5.82
C LYS A 129 7.16 -5.90 -4.32
N ALA A 130 5.99 -5.49 -3.83
CA ALA A 130 5.79 -5.07 -2.46
C ALA A 130 5.69 -6.25 -1.48
N ASP A 131 6.12 -6.02 -0.24
CA ASP A 131 6.10 -7.00 0.86
C ASP A 131 4.72 -7.08 1.53
N ALA A 132 3.98 -5.99 1.49
CA ALA A 132 2.64 -5.88 2.01
C ALA A 132 1.90 -4.74 1.31
N GLY A 133 0.62 -4.59 1.59
CA GLY A 133 -0.15 -3.48 1.02
C GLY A 133 -1.58 -3.40 1.50
N ILE A 134 -2.19 -2.29 1.13
CA ILE A 134 -3.58 -1.95 1.41
C ILE A 134 -4.29 -1.54 0.12
N ASP A 135 -5.45 -2.10 -0.09
CA ASP A 135 -6.39 -1.72 -1.15
C ASP A 135 -7.59 -1.04 -0.51
N ILE A 136 -7.86 0.18 -0.89
CA ILE A 136 -8.96 1.01 -0.39
C ILE A 136 -9.89 1.32 -1.57
N GLY A 137 -11.06 0.66 -1.61
CA GLY A 137 -12.05 0.87 -2.66
C GLY A 137 -11.82 0.01 -3.90
N ASP A 138 -11.38 -1.25 -3.70
CA ASP A 138 -11.32 -2.30 -4.72
C ASP A 138 -10.49 -1.92 -5.98
N THR A 139 -9.33 -1.30 -5.75
CA THR A 139 -8.44 -0.83 -6.81
C THR A 139 -7.54 -1.91 -7.42
N LEU A 140 -7.49 -3.09 -6.79
CA LEU A 140 -6.73 -4.26 -7.23
C LEU A 140 -5.20 -4.06 -7.23
N ILE A 141 -4.57 -4.21 -6.06
CA ILE A 141 -3.10 -4.07 -5.89
C ILE A 141 -2.32 -5.37 -6.13
N GLY A 142 -2.98 -6.49 -6.43
CA GLY A 142 -2.37 -7.82 -6.45
C GLY A 142 -1.18 -7.95 -7.40
N MET A 143 -1.17 -7.24 -8.54
CA MET A 143 -0.07 -7.23 -9.52
C MET A 143 1.23 -6.67 -8.94
N HIS A 144 1.15 -5.85 -7.90
CA HIS A 144 2.29 -5.20 -7.25
C HIS A 144 2.80 -5.94 -6.00
N LEU A 145 2.13 -7.00 -5.57
CA LEU A 145 2.56 -7.80 -4.43
C LEU A 145 3.53 -8.92 -4.84
N LYS A 146 4.49 -9.24 -3.98
CA LYS A 146 5.29 -10.46 -4.13
C LYS A 146 4.39 -11.69 -4.01
N ALA A 147 4.66 -12.71 -4.77
CA ALA A 147 4.05 -14.01 -4.51
C ALA A 147 4.76 -14.68 -3.30
N VAL A 148 4.04 -15.17 -2.33
CA VAL A 148 2.60 -15.38 -2.28
C VAL A 148 1.94 -14.30 -1.43
N ALA A 149 1.00 -13.57 -1.96
CA ALA A 149 0.19 -12.64 -1.19
C ALA A 149 -0.87 -13.41 -0.36
N VAL A 150 -1.02 -13.04 0.89
CA VAL A 150 -2.03 -13.58 1.78
C VAL A 150 -2.81 -12.45 2.48
N PRO A 151 -4.13 -12.58 2.64
CA PRO A 151 -4.93 -11.54 3.24
C PRO A 151 -4.65 -11.40 4.74
N VAL A 152 -4.63 -10.16 5.23
CA VAL A 152 -4.60 -9.84 6.65
C VAL A 152 -5.99 -9.36 7.07
N ARG A 153 -6.61 -10.08 8.00
CA ARG A 153 -7.96 -9.76 8.47
C ARG A 153 -7.88 -8.98 9.78
N VAL A 154 -8.39 -7.75 9.76
CA VAL A 154 -8.50 -6.87 10.92
C VAL A 154 -9.97 -6.69 11.31
N GLY A 155 -10.24 -6.09 12.45
CA GLY A 155 -11.60 -5.90 12.95
C GLY A 155 -12.45 -5.00 12.04
N ARG A 156 -11.88 -3.90 11.57
CA ARG A 156 -12.53 -2.97 10.63
C ARG A 156 -12.10 -3.25 9.20
N ARG A 157 -13.05 -3.23 8.27
CA ARG A 157 -12.82 -3.54 6.85
C ARG A 157 -13.34 -2.44 5.91
N ALA A 158 -13.59 -1.27 6.42
CA ALA A 158 -14.02 -0.14 5.61
C ALA A 158 -13.50 1.16 6.21
N VAL A 159 -13.20 2.12 5.35
CA VAL A 159 -12.95 3.52 5.68
C VAL A 159 -13.91 4.39 4.87
N GLY A 160 -14.73 5.17 5.56
CA GLY A 160 -15.87 5.81 4.91
C GLY A 160 -16.78 4.79 4.26
N HIS A 161 -17.00 4.92 2.96
CA HIS A 161 -17.80 4.02 2.16
C HIS A 161 -16.97 2.96 1.41
N ALA A 162 -15.65 3.07 1.43
CA ALA A 162 -14.74 2.19 0.72
C ALA A 162 -14.47 0.89 1.49
N ASN A 163 -14.56 -0.24 0.79
CA ASN A 163 -14.05 -1.52 1.28
C ASN A 163 -12.51 -1.47 1.41
N VAL A 164 -11.96 -2.16 2.43
CA VAL A 164 -10.51 -2.23 2.64
C VAL A 164 -10.05 -3.68 2.69
N VAL A 165 -9.06 -3.98 1.87
CA VAL A 165 -8.34 -5.25 1.85
C VAL A 165 -6.88 -5.02 2.19
N LEU A 166 -6.38 -5.79 3.17
CA LEU A 166 -4.99 -5.77 3.60
C LEU A 166 -4.31 -7.08 3.19
N ALA A 167 -3.07 -6.96 2.74
CA ALA A 167 -2.27 -8.11 2.35
C ALA A 167 -0.85 -8.03 2.93
N LYS A 168 -0.29 -9.19 3.25
CA LYS A 168 1.14 -9.40 3.44
C LYS A 168 1.63 -10.48 2.49
N THR A 169 2.93 -10.63 2.34
CA THR A 169 3.49 -11.69 1.54
C THR A 169 4.28 -12.68 2.40
N ARG A 170 4.41 -13.90 1.92
CA ARG A 170 5.28 -14.91 2.48
C ARG A 170 6.09 -15.59 1.37
N PRO A 171 7.23 -16.21 1.68
CA PRO A 171 7.96 -17.01 0.71
C PRO A 171 7.11 -18.15 0.14
N LYS A 172 7.40 -18.49 -1.11
CA LYS A 172 6.78 -19.65 -1.77
C LYS A 172 7.23 -20.94 -1.08
N LEU A 173 6.30 -21.84 -0.84
CA LEU A 173 6.60 -23.21 -0.38
C LEU A 173 6.88 -24.09 -1.61
N ILE A 174 8.08 -23.92 -2.17
CA ILE A 174 8.50 -24.66 -3.36
C ILE A 174 9.56 -25.68 -2.98
N GLY A 175 9.30 -26.95 -3.28
CA GLY A 175 10.24 -28.04 -3.07
C GLY A 175 9.60 -29.40 -3.36
N GLY A 176 10.42 -30.43 -3.39
CA GLY A 176 9.98 -31.83 -3.56
C GLY A 176 9.72 -32.53 -2.21
N PRO A 177 9.55 -33.86 -2.23
CA PRO A 177 9.23 -34.64 -1.03
C PRO A 177 10.27 -34.55 0.10
N ARG A 178 11.47 -34.08 -0.18
CA ARG A 178 12.55 -33.87 0.80
C ARG A 178 12.67 -32.41 1.26
N ALA A 179 11.80 -31.51 0.81
CA ALA A 179 11.87 -30.10 1.18
C ALA A 179 11.50 -29.89 2.65
N VAL A 180 12.30 -29.10 3.35
CA VAL A 180 12.09 -28.69 4.73
C VAL A 180 11.77 -27.21 4.76
N TYR A 181 10.68 -26.82 5.39
CA TYR A 181 10.16 -25.45 5.42
C TYR A 181 10.33 -24.77 6.77
N GLU A 182 10.69 -25.53 7.81
CA GLU A 182 10.92 -25.00 9.15
C GLU A 182 12.35 -25.28 9.59
N ARG A 183 12.95 -24.34 10.32
CA ARG A 183 14.27 -24.52 10.94
C ARG A 183 14.09 -25.26 12.27
N THR A 184 14.54 -26.50 12.33
CA THR A 184 14.63 -27.27 13.56
C THR A 184 16.10 -27.53 13.91
N GLN A 185 16.39 -27.89 15.16
CA GLN A 185 17.76 -28.21 15.53
C GLN A 185 18.32 -29.41 14.75
N GLU A 186 17.49 -30.37 14.42
CA GLU A 186 17.88 -31.56 13.63
C GLU A 186 18.30 -31.19 12.21
N ASN A 187 17.62 -30.23 11.55
CA ASN A 187 17.96 -29.86 10.17
C ASN A 187 18.99 -28.70 10.05
N LEU A 188 19.48 -28.21 11.17
CA LEU A 188 20.59 -27.25 11.24
C LEU A 188 21.92 -27.93 11.57
N SER A 189 21.91 -29.16 12.07
CA SER A 189 23.11 -29.94 12.32
C SER A 189 23.58 -30.59 11.02
N CYS A 190 24.81 -30.34 10.61
CA CYS A 190 25.46 -30.95 9.44
C CYS A 190 26.05 -32.36 9.79
N THR A 191 25.53 -33.01 10.80
CA THR A 191 25.93 -34.40 11.19
C THR A 191 24.87 -35.40 10.79
#